data_a48bbc39e0ad1c378888fdd701cc8fac
#
_entry.id   a48bbc39e0ad1c378888fdd701cc8fac
#
_cell.length_a   1.000
_cell.length_b   1.000
_cell.length_c   1.000
_cell.angle_alpha   90.00
_cell.angle_beta   90.00
_cell.angle_gamma   90.00
#
_symmetry.space_group_name_H-M   'P 1'
#
loop_
_entity.id
_entity.type
_entity.pdbx_description
1 polymer ?
#
loop_
_entity_poly.entity_id
_entity_poly.type
_entity_poly.pdbx_seq_one_letter_code
_entity_poly.pdbx_strand_id
1 'polypeptide(L)'
;SRRQRQMCIRDRSITFQVPALAKEGLCLVITPLIALMKDQVQNLKKRGIKALAIYSGMSRQEIIVTLENCIFGNFKFLYISPERLDTEIFRTKLQKMKISMITVDESHCISQWGYDFRPAYLKIAEIRELLPGVPILALTATATPEVVKDIQARLHFREENVFRMSFERKNLAYIVRKTENKTGELLHILRRM
;
A
#
# COMPACT_ATOMS: atom_id res chain seq x y z
N SER A 1 22.01 -10.69 6.91
CA SER A 1 22.71 -9.80 5.99
C SER A 1 21.83 -8.64 5.54
N ARG A 2 22.42 -7.49 5.23
CA ARG A 2 21.73 -6.26 4.80
C ARG A 2 20.78 -6.43 3.59
N ARG A 3 21.03 -7.41 2.72
CA ARG A 3 20.20 -7.70 1.54
C ARG A 3 18.80 -8.26 1.88
N GLN A 4 18.66 -9.06 2.92
CA GLN A 4 17.39 -9.69 3.27
C GLN A 4 16.39 -8.73 3.97
N ARG A 5 16.86 -7.72 4.73
CA ARG A 5 15.95 -6.71 5.33
C ARG A 5 15.29 -5.79 4.30
N GLN A 6 15.92 -5.58 3.16
CA GLN A 6 15.35 -4.78 2.07
C GLN A 6 14.28 -5.52 1.27
N MET A 7 14.29 -6.86 1.28
CA MET A 7 13.35 -7.68 0.52
C MET A 7 11.89 -7.52 1.00
N CYS A 8 11.59 -7.58 2.29
CA CYS A 8 10.20 -7.64 2.76
C CYS A 8 9.36 -6.37 2.52
N ILE A 9 9.93 -5.18 2.57
CA ILE A 9 9.19 -3.92 2.35
C ILE A 9 9.22 -3.53 0.87
N ARG A 10 10.34 -3.73 0.18
CA ARG A 10 10.49 -3.41 -1.25
C ARG A 10 9.75 -4.39 -2.16
N ASP A 11 9.61 -5.65 -1.77
CA ASP A 11 9.02 -6.68 -2.62
C ASP A 11 7.52 -6.50 -2.78
N ARG A 12 6.80 -6.06 -1.75
CA ARG A 12 5.36 -5.73 -1.87
C ARG A 12 5.10 -4.61 -2.87
N SER A 13 5.91 -3.57 -2.86
CA SER A 13 5.75 -2.46 -3.82
C SER A 13 6.01 -2.89 -5.26
N ILE A 14 6.96 -3.81 -5.49
CA ILE A 14 7.26 -4.35 -6.82
C ILE A 14 6.07 -5.12 -7.40
N THR A 15 5.28 -5.80 -6.58
CA THR A 15 4.13 -6.59 -7.04
C THR A 15 3.08 -5.76 -7.79
N PHE A 16 2.92 -4.49 -7.48
CA PHE A 16 2.04 -3.59 -8.23
C PHE A 16 2.80 -2.65 -9.18
N GLN A 17 4.04 -2.29 -8.87
CA GLN A 17 4.81 -1.38 -9.71
C GLN A 17 5.11 -1.98 -11.08
N VAL A 18 5.52 -3.25 -11.14
CA VAL A 18 5.85 -3.92 -12.41
C VAL A 18 4.62 -4.03 -13.34
N PRO A 19 3.48 -4.61 -12.93
CA PRO A 19 2.31 -4.66 -13.80
C PRO A 19 1.74 -3.27 -14.15
N ALA A 20 1.85 -2.28 -13.27
CA ALA A 20 1.45 -0.92 -13.56
C ALA A 20 2.32 -0.28 -14.65
N LEU A 21 3.63 -0.52 -14.64
CA LEU A 21 4.54 -0.02 -15.67
C LEU A 21 4.29 -0.67 -17.04
N ALA A 22 3.87 -1.93 -17.05
CA ALA A 22 3.55 -2.67 -18.28
C ALA A 22 2.22 -2.24 -18.93
N LYS A 23 1.33 -1.56 -18.20
CA LYS A 23 0.03 -1.08 -18.68
C LYS A 23 0.07 0.40 -19.04
N GLU A 24 -0.69 0.81 -20.03
CA GLU A 24 -0.94 2.24 -20.24
C GLU A 24 -1.86 2.82 -19.18
N GLY A 25 -1.61 4.08 -18.80
CA GLY A 25 -2.40 4.82 -17.82
C GLY A 25 -1.73 4.88 -16.44
N LEU A 26 -2.48 5.41 -15.48
CA LEU A 26 -2.05 5.75 -14.13
C LEU A 26 -2.46 4.64 -13.15
N CYS A 27 -1.54 4.20 -12.31
CA CYS A 27 -1.83 3.36 -11.16
C CYS A 27 -2.19 4.25 -9.96
N LEU A 28 -3.41 4.09 -9.45
CA LEU A 28 -3.86 4.74 -8.22
C LEU A 28 -3.47 3.88 -7.02
N VAL A 29 -2.57 4.38 -6.17
CA VAL A 29 -2.08 3.67 -4.98
C VAL A 29 -2.64 4.31 -3.73
N ILE A 30 -3.48 3.59 -3.01
CA ILE A 30 -4.08 4.03 -1.76
C ILE A 30 -3.26 3.45 -0.61
N THR A 31 -2.70 4.32 0.23
CA THR A 31 -1.83 3.93 1.36
C THR A 31 -2.01 4.90 2.54
N PRO A 32 -2.00 4.41 3.79
CA PRO A 32 -2.30 5.22 4.96
C PRO A 32 -1.09 5.99 5.49
N LEU A 33 0.12 5.60 5.10
CA LEU A 33 1.37 6.09 5.70
C LEU A 33 2.02 7.15 4.80
N ILE A 34 1.88 8.42 5.16
CA ILE A 34 2.43 9.57 4.41
C ILE A 34 3.94 9.48 4.23
N ALA A 35 4.68 9.06 5.26
CA ALA A 35 6.13 8.91 5.19
C ALA A 35 6.53 7.86 4.14
N LEU A 36 5.86 6.70 4.14
CA LEU A 36 6.08 5.63 3.16
C LEU A 36 5.73 6.10 1.74
N MET A 37 4.62 6.81 1.59
CA MET A 37 4.18 7.39 0.32
C MET A 37 5.24 8.32 -0.27
N LYS A 38 5.79 9.23 0.54
CA LYS A 38 6.86 10.16 0.12
C LYS A 38 8.13 9.41 -0.30
N ASP A 39 8.54 8.41 0.46
CA ASP A 39 9.70 7.58 0.16
C ASP A 39 9.51 6.80 -1.15
N GLN A 40 8.35 6.17 -1.35
CA GLN A 40 8.01 5.47 -2.58
C GLN A 40 8.05 6.38 -3.80
N VAL A 41 7.43 7.57 -3.73
CA VAL A 41 7.45 8.55 -4.81
C VAL A 41 8.88 9.01 -5.12
N GLN A 42 9.69 9.29 -4.09
CA GLN A 42 11.09 9.67 -4.29
C GLN A 42 11.91 8.56 -4.95
N ASN A 43 11.72 7.31 -4.53
CA ASN A 43 12.41 6.16 -5.10
C ASN A 43 12.02 5.91 -6.57
N LEU A 44 10.74 6.09 -6.92
CA LEU A 44 10.29 6.02 -8.31
C LEU A 44 10.91 7.13 -9.16
N LYS A 45 10.92 8.37 -8.67
CA LYS A 45 11.55 9.52 -9.35
C LYS A 45 13.05 9.30 -9.60
N LYS A 46 13.78 8.74 -8.62
CA LYS A 46 15.21 8.38 -8.80
C LYS A 46 15.44 7.36 -9.92
N ARG A 47 14.42 6.56 -10.26
CA ARG A 47 14.45 5.59 -11.36
C ARG A 47 13.90 6.13 -12.67
N GLY A 48 13.66 7.45 -12.77
CA GLY A 48 13.07 8.09 -13.94
C GLY A 48 11.58 7.86 -14.13
N ILE A 49 10.89 7.30 -13.13
CA ILE A 49 9.47 7.01 -13.19
C ILE A 49 8.69 8.17 -12.59
N LYS A 50 7.79 8.76 -13.37
CA LYS A 50 6.96 9.89 -12.93
C LYS A 50 5.89 9.42 -11.94
N ALA A 51 5.98 9.90 -10.71
CA ALA A 51 5.05 9.60 -9.62
C ALA A 51 4.70 10.85 -8.82
N LEU A 52 3.47 10.94 -8.35
CA LEU A 52 2.94 12.03 -7.54
C LEU A 52 2.28 11.46 -6.27
N ALA A 53 2.07 12.34 -5.28
CA ALA A 53 1.38 11.99 -4.05
C ALA A 53 0.42 13.10 -3.62
N ILE A 54 -0.73 12.70 -3.05
CA ILE A 54 -1.72 13.58 -2.42
C ILE A 54 -1.99 13.05 -1.00
N TYR A 55 -1.74 13.90 -0.01
CA TYR A 55 -1.87 13.52 1.40
C TYR A 55 -2.38 14.69 2.26
N SER A 56 -2.68 14.41 3.52
CA SER A 56 -3.09 15.42 4.49
C SER A 56 -1.97 16.42 4.75
N GLY A 57 -2.32 17.72 4.77
CA GLY A 57 -1.37 18.83 4.92
C GLY A 57 -0.98 19.53 3.62
N MET A 58 -1.34 18.99 2.44
CA MET A 58 -1.22 19.72 1.19
C MET A 58 -2.29 20.79 1.07
N SER A 59 -1.92 21.95 0.55
CA SER A 59 -2.85 23.04 0.23
C SER A 59 -3.80 22.63 -0.91
N ARG A 60 -4.95 23.31 -0.99
CA ARG A 60 -5.90 23.07 -2.08
C ARG A 60 -5.28 23.27 -3.46
N GLN A 61 -4.44 24.31 -3.59
CA GLN A 61 -3.78 24.60 -4.86
C GLN A 61 -2.79 23.49 -5.28
N GLU A 62 -1.98 23.00 -4.34
CA GLU A 62 -1.06 21.89 -4.62
C GLU A 62 -1.82 20.63 -5.05
N ILE A 63 -2.97 20.34 -4.43
CA ILE A 63 -3.81 19.21 -4.80
C ILE A 63 -4.36 19.39 -6.23
N ILE A 64 -4.87 20.56 -6.58
CA ILE A 64 -5.38 20.85 -7.92
C ILE A 64 -4.31 20.62 -8.97
N VAL A 65 -3.13 21.25 -8.79
CA VAL A 65 -1.99 21.12 -9.71
C VAL A 65 -1.56 19.66 -9.84
N THR A 66 -1.51 18.92 -8.73
CA THR A 66 -1.16 17.49 -8.73
C THR A 66 -2.16 16.65 -9.53
N LEU A 67 -3.46 16.89 -9.35
CA LEU A 67 -4.52 16.19 -10.09
C LEU A 67 -4.51 16.54 -11.57
N GLU A 68 -4.26 17.79 -11.94
CA GLU A 68 -4.13 18.22 -13.34
C GLU A 68 -2.92 17.57 -14.02
N ASN A 69 -1.81 17.49 -13.32
CA ASN A 69 -0.63 16.76 -13.78
C ASN A 69 -0.93 15.27 -14.02
N CYS A 70 -1.81 14.66 -13.22
CA CYS A 70 -2.25 13.28 -13.44
C CYS A 70 -3.14 13.12 -14.69
N ILE A 71 -3.91 14.17 -15.06
CA ILE A 71 -4.80 14.12 -16.22
C ILE A 71 -4.00 14.37 -17.51
N PHE A 72 -3.20 15.43 -17.53
CA PHE A 72 -2.54 15.95 -18.74
C PHE A 72 -1.07 15.50 -18.87
N GLY A 73 -0.44 15.10 -17.76
CA GLY A 73 0.94 14.63 -17.74
C GLY A 73 1.04 13.12 -17.93
N ASN A 74 2.20 12.64 -18.35
CA ASN A 74 2.45 11.21 -18.46
C ASN A 74 3.00 10.66 -17.12
N PHE A 75 2.14 10.64 -16.08
CA PHE A 75 2.47 10.07 -14.78
C PHE A 75 2.02 8.61 -14.69
N LYS A 76 2.82 7.77 -14.04
CA LYS A 76 2.56 6.33 -13.88
C LYS A 76 1.93 5.97 -12.54
N PHE A 77 2.21 6.76 -11.50
CA PHE A 77 1.71 6.50 -10.15
C PHE A 77 1.16 7.76 -9.51
N LEU A 78 -0.03 7.64 -8.94
CA LEU A 78 -0.59 8.58 -7.99
C LEU A 78 -0.79 7.88 -6.64
N TYR A 79 -0.02 8.26 -5.65
CA TYR A 79 -0.22 7.85 -4.26
C TYR A 79 -1.20 8.78 -3.59
N ILE A 80 -2.16 8.23 -2.85
CA ILE A 80 -3.19 9.03 -2.18
C ILE A 80 -3.49 8.46 -0.80
N SER A 81 -3.68 9.35 0.18
CA SER A 81 -4.18 8.93 1.49
C SER A 81 -5.70 8.67 1.42
N PRO A 82 -6.21 7.66 2.16
CA PRO A 82 -7.61 7.25 2.08
C PRO A 82 -8.59 8.38 2.42
N GLU A 83 -8.21 9.31 3.31
CA GLU A 83 -9.02 10.47 3.70
C GLU A 83 -9.28 11.44 2.54
N ARG A 84 -8.47 11.39 1.49
CA ARG A 84 -8.63 12.26 0.30
C ARG A 84 -9.56 11.68 -0.76
N LEU A 85 -9.92 10.41 -0.67
CA LEU A 85 -10.80 9.75 -1.64
C LEU A 85 -12.21 10.33 -1.67
N ASP A 86 -12.70 10.86 -0.56
CA ASP A 86 -14.05 11.40 -0.43
C ASP A 86 -14.16 12.88 -0.80
N THR A 87 -13.06 13.52 -1.19
CA THR A 87 -13.09 14.93 -1.58
C THR A 87 -13.72 15.09 -2.97
N GLU A 88 -14.67 16.02 -3.10
CA GLU A 88 -15.34 16.31 -4.37
C GLU A 88 -14.35 16.59 -5.52
N ILE A 89 -13.31 17.36 -5.21
CA ILE A 89 -12.27 17.71 -6.19
C ILE A 89 -11.56 16.46 -6.72
N PHE A 90 -11.24 15.49 -5.85
CA PHE A 90 -10.61 14.24 -6.28
C PHE A 90 -11.55 13.42 -7.14
N ARG A 91 -12.81 13.21 -6.71
CA ARG A 91 -13.81 12.42 -7.44
C ARG A 91 -14.09 12.99 -8.83
N THR A 92 -14.25 14.30 -8.95
CA THR A 92 -14.48 14.98 -10.24
C THR A 92 -13.29 14.83 -11.18
N LYS A 93 -12.06 14.99 -10.68
CA LYS A 93 -10.86 14.86 -11.50
C LYS A 93 -10.53 13.39 -11.85
N LEU A 94 -10.85 12.43 -10.96
CA LEU A 94 -10.63 11.01 -11.16
C LEU A 94 -11.32 10.48 -12.44
N GLN A 95 -12.55 10.94 -12.71
CA GLN A 95 -13.31 10.55 -13.90
C GLN A 95 -12.64 10.96 -15.22
N LYS A 96 -11.72 11.93 -15.17
CA LYS A 96 -10.94 12.40 -16.32
C LYS A 96 -9.59 11.72 -16.46
N MET A 97 -9.22 10.86 -15.51
CA MET A 97 -7.94 10.15 -15.51
C MET A 97 -8.05 8.80 -16.18
N LYS A 98 -7.06 8.41 -16.97
CA LYS A 98 -6.93 7.05 -17.50
C LYS A 98 -6.33 6.14 -16.44
N ILE A 99 -7.15 5.59 -15.54
CA ILE A 99 -6.69 4.68 -14.48
C ILE A 99 -6.51 3.27 -15.05
N SER A 100 -5.32 2.71 -14.89
CA SER A 100 -4.97 1.36 -15.35
C SER A 100 -5.14 0.28 -14.28
N MET A 101 -4.98 0.66 -13.01
CA MET A 101 -5.05 -0.24 -11.86
C MET A 101 -5.27 0.55 -10.57
N ILE A 102 -5.99 -0.04 -9.63
CA ILE A 102 -6.09 0.45 -8.24
C ILE A 102 -5.27 -0.49 -7.36
N THR A 103 -4.38 0.05 -6.54
CA THR A 103 -3.64 -0.70 -5.53
C THR A 103 -4.03 -0.20 -4.15
N VAL A 104 -4.41 -1.11 -3.27
CA VAL A 104 -4.75 -0.83 -1.87
C VAL A 104 -3.66 -1.43 -1.00
N ASP A 105 -2.78 -0.58 -0.51
CA ASP A 105 -1.74 -0.99 0.44
C ASP A 105 -2.29 -0.98 1.86
N GLU A 106 -1.74 -1.85 2.72
CA GLU A 106 -2.23 -2.11 4.08
C GLU A 106 -3.75 -2.37 4.11
N SER A 107 -4.22 -3.17 3.17
CA SER A 107 -5.66 -3.42 2.95
C SER A 107 -6.41 -4.00 4.15
N HIS A 108 -5.70 -4.54 5.16
CA HIS A 108 -6.30 -4.97 6.43
C HIS A 108 -6.99 -3.84 7.18
N CYS A 109 -6.62 -2.57 6.88
CA CYS A 109 -7.27 -1.39 7.48
C CYS A 109 -8.75 -1.23 7.09
N ILE A 110 -9.24 -1.94 6.06
CA ILE A 110 -10.66 -1.92 5.68
C ILE A 110 -11.54 -2.78 6.62
N SER A 111 -10.92 -3.75 7.31
CA SER A 111 -11.61 -4.74 8.12
C SER A 111 -11.71 -4.32 9.59
N GLN A 112 -12.91 -4.40 10.15
CA GLN A 112 -13.12 -4.22 11.59
C GLN A 112 -12.51 -5.35 12.43
N TRP A 113 -12.23 -6.48 11.82
CA TRP A 113 -11.55 -7.62 12.44
C TRP A 113 -10.02 -7.49 12.38
N GLY A 114 -9.51 -6.45 11.68
CA GLY A 114 -8.10 -6.09 11.65
C GLY A 114 -7.70 -5.28 12.88
N TYR A 115 -6.42 -5.26 13.19
CA TYR A 115 -5.87 -4.54 14.34
C TYR A 115 -5.77 -3.01 14.14
N ASP A 116 -5.89 -2.51 12.91
CA ASP A 116 -5.79 -1.07 12.55
C ASP A 116 -6.94 -0.68 11.59
N PHE A 117 -8.17 -0.79 12.07
CA PHE A 117 -9.34 -0.40 11.28
C PHE A 117 -9.36 1.10 11.03
N ARG A 118 -9.56 1.49 9.76
CA ARG A 118 -9.68 2.90 9.33
C ARG A 118 -10.93 3.12 8.50
N PRO A 119 -11.92 3.85 9.03
CA PRO A 119 -13.19 4.10 8.32
C PRO A 119 -13.01 4.68 6.91
N ALA A 120 -11.99 5.50 6.69
CA ALA A 120 -11.70 6.09 5.38
C ALA A 120 -11.41 5.03 4.28
N TYR A 121 -10.99 3.81 4.64
CA TYR A 121 -10.81 2.72 3.68
C TYR A 121 -12.12 2.20 3.09
N LEU A 122 -13.25 2.39 3.77
CA LEU A 122 -14.57 2.01 3.22
C LEU A 122 -14.91 2.80 1.95
N LYS A 123 -14.35 4.01 1.81
CA LYS A 123 -14.53 4.86 0.63
C LYS A 123 -13.88 4.30 -0.65
N ILE A 124 -13.00 3.30 -0.51
CA ILE A 124 -12.36 2.64 -1.66
C ILE A 124 -13.40 1.89 -2.51
N ALA A 125 -14.43 1.32 -1.89
CA ALA A 125 -15.54 0.68 -2.61
C ALA A 125 -16.26 1.67 -3.53
N GLU A 126 -16.55 2.87 -3.05
CA GLU A 126 -17.19 3.92 -3.84
C GLU A 126 -16.30 4.36 -5.04
N ILE A 127 -14.98 4.45 -4.83
CA ILE A 127 -14.04 4.75 -5.92
C ILE A 127 -14.05 3.63 -6.97
N ARG A 128 -14.16 2.38 -6.55
CA ARG A 128 -14.27 1.24 -7.46
C ARG A 128 -15.53 1.29 -8.31
N GLU A 129 -16.65 1.73 -7.75
CA GLU A 129 -17.91 1.91 -8.48
C GLU A 129 -17.79 2.98 -9.59
N LEU A 130 -17.00 4.03 -9.35
CA LEU A 130 -16.69 5.03 -10.37
C LEU A 130 -15.77 4.50 -11.48
N LEU A 131 -15.07 3.38 -11.25
CA LEU A 131 -14.08 2.79 -12.15
C LEU A 131 -14.37 1.28 -12.40
N PRO A 132 -15.52 0.90 -12.96
CA PRO A 132 -16.03 -0.48 -12.95
C PRO A 132 -15.18 -1.50 -13.74
N GLY A 133 -14.36 -1.06 -14.67
CA GLY A 133 -13.48 -1.93 -15.47
C GLY A 133 -12.04 -2.04 -14.94
N VAL A 134 -11.68 -1.27 -13.93
CA VAL A 134 -10.29 -1.18 -13.44
C VAL A 134 -9.99 -2.32 -12.48
N PRO A 135 -8.90 -3.09 -12.70
CA PRO A 135 -8.48 -4.13 -11.76
C PRO A 135 -8.02 -3.53 -10.44
N ILE A 136 -8.32 -4.24 -9.34
CA ILE A 136 -7.89 -3.86 -8.00
C ILE A 136 -6.94 -4.92 -7.43
N LEU A 137 -5.85 -4.47 -6.81
CA LEU A 137 -4.89 -5.29 -6.08
C LEU A 137 -4.84 -4.84 -4.62
N ALA A 138 -5.20 -5.72 -3.70
CA ALA A 138 -5.13 -5.48 -2.27
C ALA A 138 -3.90 -6.16 -1.67
N LEU A 139 -3.10 -5.41 -0.93
CA LEU A 139 -1.85 -5.87 -0.33
C LEU A 139 -1.90 -5.71 1.19
N THR A 140 -1.49 -6.74 1.90
CA THR A 140 -1.31 -6.70 3.35
C THR A 140 -0.25 -7.71 3.80
N ALA A 141 0.41 -7.44 4.91
CA ALA A 141 1.34 -8.37 5.54
C ALA A 141 0.69 -9.21 6.64
N THR A 142 -0.45 -8.79 7.15
CA THR A 142 -0.98 -9.26 8.45
C THR A 142 -2.49 -9.52 8.37
N ALA A 143 -2.91 -10.43 7.50
CA ALA A 143 -4.32 -10.76 7.39
C ALA A 143 -4.59 -12.21 7.82
N THR A 144 -5.52 -12.39 8.76
CA THR A 144 -6.12 -13.69 9.06
C THR A 144 -7.08 -14.11 7.94
N PRO A 145 -7.49 -15.38 7.87
CA PRO A 145 -8.48 -15.83 6.88
C PRO A 145 -9.77 -15.01 6.89
N GLU A 146 -10.24 -14.60 8.06
CA GLU A 146 -11.45 -13.79 8.25
C GLU A 146 -11.26 -12.38 7.67
N VAL A 147 -10.10 -11.77 7.96
CA VAL A 147 -9.74 -10.45 7.43
C VAL A 147 -9.63 -10.49 5.90
N VAL A 148 -9.08 -11.57 5.32
CA VAL A 148 -9.00 -11.74 3.86
C VAL A 148 -10.38 -11.77 3.23
N LYS A 149 -11.33 -12.53 3.80
CA LYS A 149 -12.71 -12.59 3.33
C LYS A 149 -13.40 -11.21 3.41
N ASP A 150 -13.20 -10.50 4.53
CA ASP A 150 -13.78 -9.17 4.71
C ASP A 150 -13.20 -8.15 3.72
N ILE A 151 -11.87 -8.19 3.45
CA ILE A 151 -11.24 -7.35 2.42
C ILE A 151 -11.89 -7.59 1.05
N GLN A 152 -12.04 -8.84 0.64
CA GLN A 152 -12.61 -9.18 -0.67
C GLN A 152 -14.08 -8.74 -0.78
N ALA A 153 -14.86 -8.98 0.27
CA ALA A 153 -16.27 -8.56 0.32
C ALA A 153 -16.39 -7.03 0.23
N ARG A 154 -15.66 -6.29 1.04
CA ARG A 154 -15.74 -4.81 1.10
C ARG A 154 -15.17 -4.12 -0.13
N LEU A 155 -14.21 -4.73 -0.80
CA LEU A 155 -13.66 -4.25 -2.08
C LEU A 155 -14.41 -4.81 -3.30
N HIS A 156 -15.52 -5.52 -3.11
CA HIS A 156 -16.34 -6.10 -4.17
C HIS A 156 -15.55 -6.94 -5.17
N PHE A 157 -14.67 -7.83 -4.70
CA PHE A 157 -13.97 -8.75 -5.59
C PHE A 157 -14.95 -9.66 -6.31
N ARG A 158 -14.77 -9.86 -7.62
CA ARG A 158 -15.65 -10.70 -8.43
C ARG A 158 -15.44 -12.18 -8.17
N GLU A 159 -14.22 -12.55 -7.86
CA GLU A 159 -13.78 -13.93 -7.61
C GLU A 159 -12.83 -13.95 -6.41
N GLU A 160 -12.82 -15.06 -5.69
CA GLU A 160 -11.83 -15.29 -4.65
C GLU A 160 -10.46 -15.57 -5.28
N ASN A 161 -9.57 -14.58 -5.22
CA ASN A 161 -8.23 -14.70 -5.77
C ASN A 161 -7.21 -14.24 -4.72
N VAL A 162 -6.61 -15.19 -4.02
CA VAL A 162 -5.73 -14.94 -2.88
C VAL A 162 -4.38 -15.61 -3.08
N PHE A 163 -3.33 -14.80 -3.16
CA PHE A 163 -1.95 -15.26 -3.19
C PHE A 163 -1.36 -15.12 -1.79
N ARG A 164 -0.97 -16.26 -1.18
CA ARG A 164 -0.33 -16.29 0.13
C ARG A 164 1.07 -16.86 0.01
N MET A 165 2.00 -16.22 0.72
CA MET A 165 3.31 -16.78 0.99
C MET A 165 3.41 -17.12 2.48
N SER A 166 4.13 -18.19 2.82
CA SER A 166 4.42 -18.52 4.21
C SER A 166 5.22 -17.37 4.87
N PHE A 167 4.83 -17.03 6.11
CA PHE A 167 5.59 -16.11 6.95
C PHE A 167 6.78 -16.79 7.64
N GLU A 168 6.90 -18.10 7.47
CA GLU A 168 8.00 -18.88 8.04
C GLU A 168 9.33 -18.37 7.48
N ARG A 169 10.18 -17.92 8.37
CA ARG A 169 11.54 -17.51 8.04
C ARG A 169 12.48 -18.61 8.49
N LYS A 170 12.85 -19.51 7.60
CA LYS A 170 13.73 -20.66 7.88
C LYS A 170 15.09 -20.27 8.48
N ASN A 171 15.49 -19.01 8.34
CA ASN A 171 16.73 -18.46 8.88
C ASN A 171 16.55 -17.71 10.20
N LEU A 172 15.36 -17.70 10.81
CA LEU A 172 15.09 -17.09 12.10
C LEU A 172 14.58 -18.14 13.07
N ALA A 173 15.25 -18.25 14.20
CA ALA A 173 14.80 -19.05 15.34
C ALA A 173 14.28 -18.13 16.44
N TYR A 174 13.07 -18.36 16.91
CA TYR A 174 12.52 -17.70 18.10
C TYR A 174 12.86 -18.54 19.33
N ILE A 175 13.82 -18.08 20.13
CA ILE A 175 14.27 -18.80 21.33
C ILE A 175 13.82 -17.99 22.55
N VAL A 176 12.97 -18.58 23.38
CA VAL A 176 12.54 -18.02 24.65
C VAL A 176 13.28 -18.73 25.77
N ARG A 177 14.03 -17.99 26.57
CA ARG A 177 14.73 -18.50 27.75
C ARG A 177 14.23 -17.83 29.01
N LYS A 178 13.94 -18.61 30.03
CA LYS A 178 13.64 -18.09 31.37
C LYS A 178 14.97 -17.80 32.07
N THR A 179 15.16 -16.58 32.51
CA THR A 179 16.37 -16.16 33.24
C THR A 179 16.05 -15.06 34.25
N GLU A 180 16.72 -15.10 35.38
CA GLU A 180 16.66 -14.03 36.40
C GLU A 180 17.64 -12.90 36.09
N ASN A 181 18.71 -13.17 35.31
CA ASN A 181 19.71 -12.20 34.90
C ASN A 181 19.67 -11.97 33.37
N LYS A 182 18.72 -11.14 32.92
CA LYS A 182 18.55 -10.84 31.50
C LYS A 182 19.78 -10.16 30.86
N THR A 183 20.43 -9.25 31.60
CA THR A 183 21.60 -8.51 31.10
C THR A 183 22.78 -9.43 30.89
N GLY A 184 23.07 -10.31 31.89
CA GLY A 184 24.16 -11.27 31.80
C GLY A 184 23.96 -12.26 30.64
N GLU A 185 22.74 -12.79 30.46
CA GLU A 185 22.41 -13.69 29.36
C GLU A 185 22.55 -13.00 28.01
N LEU A 186 22.09 -11.75 27.89
CA LEU A 186 22.24 -10.96 26.65
C LEU A 186 23.72 -10.76 26.30
N LEU A 187 24.54 -10.36 27.28
CA LEU A 187 25.98 -10.18 27.07
C LEU A 187 26.68 -11.49 26.67
N HIS A 188 26.26 -12.61 27.27
CA HIS A 188 26.77 -13.92 26.93
C HIS A 188 26.45 -14.31 25.48
N ILE A 189 25.22 -14.04 25.01
CA ILE A 189 24.80 -14.29 23.62
C ILE A 189 25.60 -13.41 22.66
N LEU A 190 25.73 -12.11 22.95
CA LEU A 190 26.43 -11.16 22.09
C LEU A 190 27.93 -11.46 21.95
N ARG A 191 28.57 -12.04 22.97
CA ARG A 191 29.99 -12.45 22.92
C ARG A 191 30.24 -13.69 22.05
N ARG A 192 29.17 -14.48 21.73
CA ARG A 192 29.24 -15.68 20.91
C ARG A 192 28.89 -15.46 19.44
N MET A 193 28.43 -14.27 19.09
CA MET A 193 28.13 -13.85 17.73
C MET A 193 29.34 -13.17 17.07
#